data_564408a8d28d35cdbdd437e5855190d2
#
_entry.id   564408a8d28d35cdbdd437e5855190d2
#
_cell.length_a   1.000
_cell.length_b   1.000
_cell.length_c   1.000
_cell.angle_alpha   90.00
_cell.angle_beta   90.00
_cell.angle_gamma   90.00
#
_symmetry.space_group_name_H-M   'P 1'
#
loop_
_entity.id
_entity.type
_entity.pdbx_description
1 polymer ?
#
loop_
_entity_poly.entity_id
_entity_poly.type
_entity_poly.pdbx_seq_one_letter_code
_entity_poly.pdbx_strand_id
1 'polypeptide(L)'
;TTFIVPPFASAMSHVPLIGGLYRPFIEQGTVGTEIEKKQLATAIDQTVTDQGITIKVVDAYYDGTTIGMNLTATGVPDVNETKRAAFYEVFKGDKRFEGTENQELAHFKQDGKVWKARIEYDVGLQKLSDSMQVPLVISEMFGLDGNWQFEVPVKRLQAIEQTFNTTVKNPDYAVDVTLKQMTKGQASTTFDYTAVYPKAYDYQIGFSLFDDSGKEVIHNWSESTALVSHTNTSSERTDTSRLSLGNYVIPSGAYTLHPQLSITPKTTFIPLTTSLPYAEQNPTHPLKMTTQNIKITDSQVIVDFETNAVEMLSNIKLDAVRSMFLIQGNEPPDGREIKPHITVRDANQKQFRATFTLSASQMASIDEFYLETGYSNIMTNTPIDLKPIPFIVD
;
A
#
# COMPACT_ATOMS: atom_id res chain seq x y z
N THR A 1 -37.43 2.31 10.14
CA THR A 1 -36.25 3.11 10.56
C THR A 1 -36.49 4.53 10.10
N THR A 2 -36.70 5.48 11.03
CA THR A 2 -37.01 6.88 10.71
C THR A 2 -35.73 7.67 10.79
N PHE A 3 -35.22 8.13 9.67
CA PHE A 3 -34.07 9.04 9.59
C PHE A 3 -34.55 10.48 9.92
N ILE A 4 -34.03 11.07 10.98
CA ILE A 4 -34.14 12.51 11.19
C ILE A 4 -32.81 13.12 10.79
N VAL A 5 -32.71 13.64 9.58
CA VAL A 5 -31.56 14.42 9.09
C VAL A 5 -31.83 15.88 9.42
N PRO A 6 -31.06 16.53 10.31
CA PRO A 6 -31.16 17.97 10.50
C PRO A 6 -30.75 18.71 9.23
N PRO A 7 -31.37 19.87 8.90
CA PRO A 7 -30.97 20.63 7.73
C PRO A 7 -29.53 21.14 7.85
N PHE A 8 -28.74 20.92 6.82
CA PHE A 8 -27.30 21.16 6.71
C PHE A 8 -26.81 22.53 7.20
N ALA A 9 -27.59 23.57 6.99
CA ALA A 9 -27.22 24.94 7.35
C ALA A 9 -27.18 25.24 8.86
N SER A 10 -27.90 24.50 9.70
CA SER A 10 -27.97 24.75 11.14
C SER A 10 -26.94 23.97 11.95
N ALA A 11 -26.44 22.85 11.46
CA ALA A 11 -25.47 22.02 12.15
C ALA A 11 -24.04 22.60 12.17
N MET A 12 -23.71 23.49 11.24
CA MET A 12 -22.35 24.01 11.04
C MET A 12 -22.06 25.34 11.75
N SER A 13 -23.06 26.00 12.36
CA SER A 13 -22.86 27.36 12.86
C SER A 13 -22.47 27.51 14.32
N HIS A 14 -22.68 26.50 15.17
CA HIS A 14 -22.45 26.65 16.63
C HIS A 14 -22.16 25.31 17.29
N VAL A 15 -21.00 24.69 17.06
CA VAL A 15 -20.58 23.57 17.90
C VAL A 15 -19.27 23.93 18.56
N PRO A 16 -19.21 24.00 19.90
CA PRO A 16 -17.95 24.15 20.63
C PRO A 16 -17.10 22.90 20.37
N LEU A 17 -15.85 23.12 20.02
CA LEU A 17 -14.81 22.09 19.97
C LEU A 17 -14.76 21.34 21.31
N ILE A 18 -15.22 20.10 21.34
CA ILE A 18 -15.18 19.27 22.53
C ILE A 18 -13.81 18.61 22.61
N GLY A 19 -12.80 19.41 22.96
CA GLY A 19 -11.41 18.98 23.09
C GLY A 19 -11.09 18.18 24.35
N GLY A 20 -12.05 17.53 25.00
CA GLY A 20 -11.82 16.92 26.29
C GLY A 20 -12.18 15.45 26.48
N LEU A 21 -12.92 14.85 25.56
CA LEU A 21 -13.48 13.51 25.75
C LEU A 21 -12.67 12.37 25.14
N TYR A 22 -11.63 12.67 24.38
CA TYR A 22 -10.83 11.67 23.66
C TYR A 22 -9.39 11.61 24.14
N ARG A 23 -9.15 10.84 25.17
CA ARG A 23 -7.91 10.11 25.40
C ARG A 23 -8.26 8.63 25.22
N PRO A 24 -7.51 7.81 24.63
CA PRO A 24 -6.40 7.74 23.71
C PRO A 24 -6.68 6.78 22.53
N PHE A 25 -7.00 7.30 21.37
CA PHE A 25 -6.79 6.57 20.13
C PHE A 25 -5.48 7.00 19.50
N ILE A 26 -4.46 7.21 20.28
CA ILE A 26 -3.18 7.65 19.78
C ILE A 26 -2.47 6.42 19.22
N GLU A 27 -2.73 6.09 17.99
CA GLU A 27 -1.69 5.57 17.13
C GLU A 27 -0.81 6.77 16.84
N GLN A 28 0.39 6.77 17.39
CA GLN A 28 1.34 7.86 17.17
C GLN A 28 1.65 7.91 15.68
N GLY A 29 1.57 9.09 15.08
CA GLY A 29 2.00 9.32 13.72
C GLY A 29 0.92 9.38 12.66
N THR A 30 -0.37 9.36 13.00
CA THR A 30 -1.46 9.53 12.03
C THR A 30 -1.91 10.98 11.90
N VAL A 31 -2.58 11.31 10.77
CA VAL A 31 -3.19 12.63 10.53
C VAL A 31 -4.18 12.99 11.64
N GLY A 32 -5.00 12.04 12.07
CA GLY A 32 -5.98 12.23 13.13
C GLY A 32 -5.37 12.60 14.47
N THR A 33 -4.13 12.19 14.74
CA THR A 33 -3.41 12.62 15.96
C THR A 33 -3.15 14.13 15.96
N GLU A 34 -2.75 14.70 14.83
CA GLU A 34 -2.54 16.14 14.71
C GLU A 34 -3.87 16.92 14.70
N ILE A 35 -4.90 16.36 14.08
CA ILE A 35 -6.26 16.91 14.10
C ILE A 35 -6.76 17.04 15.55
N GLU A 36 -6.59 15.99 16.37
CA GLU A 36 -6.99 16.02 17.80
C GLU A 36 -6.19 17.03 18.60
N LYS A 37 -4.86 17.04 18.45
CA LYS A 37 -3.99 18.00 19.16
C LYS A 37 -4.37 19.45 18.86
N LYS A 38 -4.75 19.73 17.62
CA LYS A 38 -5.13 21.07 17.14
C LYS A 38 -6.63 21.37 17.26
N GLN A 39 -7.42 20.39 17.72
CA GLN A 39 -8.87 20.51 17.88
C GLN A 39 -9.59 20.92 16.58
N LEU A 40 -9.24 20.26 15.48
CA LEU A 40 -9.73 20.61 14.13
C LEU A 40 -10.93 19.77 13.67
N ALA A 41 -11.28 18.70 14.38
CA ALA A 41 -12.43 17.88 14.06
C ALA A 41 -13.75 18.61 14.36
N THR A 42 -14.75 18.35 13.54
CA THR A 42 -16.12 18.85 13.70
C THR A 42 -16.98 17.80 14.39
N ALA A 43 -17.69 18.18 15.46
CA ALA A 43 -18.60 17.27 16.16
C ALA A 43 -19.78 16.91 15.24
N ILE A 44 -20.11 15.61 15.18
CA ILE A 44 -21.14 15.03 14.32
C ILE A 44 -22.32 14.51 15.12
N ASP A 45 -22.06 13.71 16.16
CA ASP A 45 -23.05 13.15 17.08
C ASP A 45 -24.17 12.31 16.43
N GLN A 46 -23.93 11.74 15.24
CA GLN A 46 -24.88 10.82 14.58
C GLN A 46 -24.81 9.43 15.23
N THR A 47 -25.98 8.83 15.44
CA THR A 47 -26.08 7.52 16.10
C THR A 47 -27.02 6.60 15.33
N VAL A 48 -26.58 5.36 15.13
CA VAL A 48 -27.37 4.29 14.50
C VAL A 48 -27.28 3.02 15.37
N THR A 49 -28.40 2.34 15.56
CA THR A 49 -28.46 1.08 16.30
C THR A 49 -28.96 -0.03 15.37
N ASP A 50 -28.22 -1.10 15.31
CA ASP A 50 -28.62 -2.36 14.67
C ASP A 50 -28.01 -3.55 15.43
N GLN A 51 -28.63 -4.73 15.37
CA GLN A 51 -28.20 -5.96 16.08
C GLN A 51 -27.92 -5.75 17.59
N GLY A 52 -28.58 -4.78 18.24
CA GLY A 52 -28.34 -4.42 19.64
C GLY A 52 -27.06 -3.61 19.88
N ILE A 53 -26.26 -3.35 18.85
CA ILE A 53 -25.07 -2.52 18.91
C ILE A 53 -25.42 -1.10 18.45
N THR A 54 -25.08 -0.14 19.27
CA THR A 54 -25.25 1.29 18.94
C THR A 54 -23.90 1.87 18.55
N ILE A 55 -23.77 2.36 17.31
CA ILE A 55 -22.58 3.06 16.82
C ILE A 55 -22.91 4.55 16.77
N LYS A 56 -21.94 5.35 17.20
CA LYS A 56 -21.99 6.81 17.11
C LYS A 56 -20.76 7.34 16.38
N VAL A 57 -20.99 8.11 15.32
CA VAL A 57 -19.96 8.98 14.73
C VAL A 57 -19.87 10.22 15.61
N VAL A 58 -18.77 10.37 16.34
CA VAL A 58 -18.61 11.43 17.34
C VAL A 58 -18.19 12.73 16.70
N ASP A 59 -17.16 12.65 15.89
CA ASP A 59 -16.63 13.76 15.12
C ASP A 59 -16.02 13.29 13.81
N ALA A 60 -15.78 14.23 12.89
CA ALA A 60 -15.14 13.97 11.61
C ALA A 60 -14.29 15.18 11.19
N TYR A 61 -13.34 14.91 10.29
CA TYR A 61 -12.52 15.93 9.65
C TYR A 61 -12.27 15.60 8.19
N TYR A 62 -11.93 16.62 7.41
CA TYR A 62 -11.40 16.50 6.05
C TYR A 62 -10.30 17.54 5.86
N ASP A 63 -9.04 17.09 5.76
CA ASP A 63 -7.90 18.01 5.66
C ASP A 63 -7.48 18.34 4.22
N GLY A 64 -8.23 17.82 3.25
CA GLY A 64 -7.97 17.97 1.81
C GLY A 64 -7.35 16.73 1.17
N THR A 65 -6.84 15.80 1.97
CA THR A 65 -6.24 14.54 1.50
C THR A 65 -6.83 13.32 2.20
N THR A 66 -7.20 13.48 3.47
CA THR A 66 -7.71 12.41 4.33
C THR A 66 -9.02 12.83 4.96
N ILE A 67 -10.01 11.96 4.92
CA ILE A 67 -11.25 12.06 5.69
C ILE A 67 -11.11 11.12 6.88
N GLY A 68 -11.25 11.65 8.09
CA GLY A 68 -11.22 10.86 9.31
C GLY A 68 -12.51 10.97 10.08
N MET A 69 -12.88 9.89 10.79
CA MET A 69 -14.07 9.81 11.63
C MET A 69 -13.75 9.06 12.90
N ASN A 70 -14.10 9.64 14.04
CA ASN A 70 -14.01 8.98 15.34
C ASN A 70 -15.34 8.32 15.68
N LEU A 71 -15.28 7.03 15.99
CA LEU A 71 -16.44 6.21 16.26
C LEU A 71 -16.46 5.72 17.71
N THR A 72 -17.66 5.58 18.27
CA THR A 72 -17.86 4.80 19.49
C THR A 72 -18.93 3.75 19.27
N ALA A 73 -18.79 2.61 19.96
CA ALA A 73 -19.80 1.56 19.99
C ALA A 73 -20.15 1.16 21.43
N THR A 74 -21.43 0.89 21.66
CA THR A 74 -21.99 0.39 22.92
C THR A 74 -22.97 -0.74 22.64
N GLY A 75 -23.35 -1.53 23.66
CA GLY A 75 -24.18 -2.70 23.47
C GLY A 75 -23.43 -3.89 22.87
N VAL A 76 -22.12 -3.81 22.81
CA VAL A 76 -21.26 -4.86 22.24
C VAL A 76 -21.26 -6.06 23.17
N PRO A 77 -21.53 -7.30 22.65
CA PRO A 77 -21.41 -8.51 23.43
C PRO A 77 -19.95 -8.76 23.85
N ASP A 78 -19.74 -9.66 24.79
CA ASP A 78 -18.39 -10.07 25.18
C ASP A 78 -17.73 -10.81 24.00
N VAL A 79 -16.66 -10.27 23.46
CA VAL A 79 -15.97 -10.79 22.28
C VAL A 79 -14.49 -10.97 22.54
N ASN A 80 -13.91 -12.00 21.94
CA ASN A 80 -12.47 -12.23 21.99
C ASN A 80 -11.69 -11.20 21.14
N GLU A 81 -10.38 -11.14 21.33
CA GLU A 81 -9.54 -10.12 20.68
C GLU A 81 -9.58 -10.16 19.16
N THR A 82 -9.73 -11.33 18.55
CA THR A 82 -9.75 -11.51 17.10
C THR A 82 -11.01 -10.94 16.43
N LYS A 83 -12.06 -10.67 17.22
CA LYS A 83 -13.33 -10.11 16.73
C LYS A 83 -13.52 -8.63 17.07
N ARG A 84 -12.49 -7.93 17.50
CA ARG A 84 -12.58 -6.51 17.90
C ARG A 84 -12.46 -5.56 16.71
N ALA A 85 -13.17 -5.86 15.65
CA ALA A 85 -13.12 -5.11 14.40
C ALA A 85 -14.51 -4.89 13.81
N ALA A 86 -14.60 -3.93 12.91
CA ALA A 86 -15.74 -3.68 12.05
C ALA A 86 -15.28 -3.60 10.59
N PHE A 87 -16.07 -4.16 9.69
CA PHE A 87 -15.90 -3.95 8.26
C PHE A 87 -16.74 -2.76 7.81
N TYR A 88 -16.11 -1.82 7.12
CA TYR A 88 -16.77 -0.61 6.66
C TYR A 88 -16.41 -0.26 5.21
N GLU A 89 -17.27 0.54 4.60
CA GLU A 89 -17.07 1.13 3.27
C GLU A 89 -17.38 2.63 3.34
N VAL A 90 -16.47 3.45 2.82
CA VAL A 90 -16.68 4.88 2.62
C VAL A 90 -17.01 5.12 1.15
N PHE A 91 -17.94 6.06 0.85
CA PHE A 91 -18.41 6.35 -0.51
C PHE A 91 -19.05 5.17 -1.25
N LYS A 92 -19.64 4.21 -0.54
CA LYS A 92 -20.37 3.09 -1.16
C LYS A 92 -21.40 3.56 -2.16
N GLY A 93 -21.30 3.06 -3.40
CA GLY A 93 -22.22 3.40 -4.49
C GLY A 93 -21.96 4.77 -5.15
N ASP A 94 -20.92 5.48 -4.79
CA ASP A 94 -20.49 6.70 -5.49
C ASP A 94 -19.60 6.34 -6.69
N LYS A 95 -20.09 6.64 -7.89
CA LYS A 95 -19.38 6.33 -9.14
C LYS A 95 -17.97 6.87 -9.26
N ARG A 96 -17.64 7.94 -8.51
CA ARG A 96 -16.28 8.51 -8.49
C ARG A 96 -15.26 7.56 -7.86
N PHE A 97 -15.75 6.60 -7.07
CA PHE A 97 -14.95 5.63 -6.34
C PHE A 97 -15.24 4.18 -6.80
N GLU A 98 -15.94 3.99 -7.94
CA GLU A 98 -16.14 2.67 -8.52
C GLU A 98 -14.77 1.98 -8.77
N GLY A 99 -14.63 0.74 -8.29
CA GLY A 99 -13.37 -0.02 -8.36
C GLY A 99 -12.39 0.21 -7.20
N THR A 100 -12.67 1.17 -6.31
CA THR A 100 -11.97 1.35 -5.03
C THR A 100 -12.84 0.94 -3.84
N GLU A 101 -13.97 0.31 -4.10
CA GLU A 101 -14.93 -0.20 -3.10
C GLU A 101 -14.34 -1.39 -2.34
N ASN A 102 -13.26 -1.15 -1.63
CA ASN A 102 -12.68 -2.15 -0.75
C ASN A 102 -13.34 -2.00 0.62
N GLN A 103 -13.88 -3.12 1.07
CA GLN A 103 -14.28 -3.25 2.46
C GLN A 103 -13.03 -3.12 3.33
N GLU A 104 -12.97 -2.09 4.16
CA GLU A 104 -11.87 -1.83 5.06
C GLU A 104 -12.18 -2.31 6.48
N LEU A 105 -11.13 -2.45 7.28
CA LEU A 105 -11.22 -2.96 8.64
C LEU A 105 -10.87 -1.89 9.66
N ALA A 106 -11.82 -1.56 10.56
CA ALA A 106 -11.59 -0.71 11.69
C ALA A 106 -11.39 -1.53 12.97
N HIS A 107 -10.27 -1.34 13.65
CA HIS A 107 -10.00 -1.97 14.94
C HIS A 107 -10.54 -1.13 16.09
N PHE A 108 -11.30 -1.76 16.98
CA PHE A 108 -11.87 -1.10 18.15
C PHE A 108 -11.08 -1.43 19.42
N LYS A 109 -10.85 -0.40 20.24
CA LYS A 109 -10.25 -0.51 21.57
C LYS A 109 -11.30 -0.26 22.63
N GLN A 110 -11.34 -1.10 23.65
CA GLN A 110 -12.29 -0.98 24.76
C GLN A 110 -11.83 0.07 25.79
N ASP A 111 -12.75 0.94 26.17
CA ASP A 111 -12.58 1.92 27.25
C ASP A 111 -13.81 1.87 28.17
N GLY A 112 -13.71 1.10 29.25
CA GLY A 112 -14.83 0.79 30.10
C GLY A 112 -15.93 0.00 29.39
N LYS A 113 -17.12 0.59 29.26
CA LYS A 113 -18.28 0.00 28.55
C LYS A 113 -18.40 0.47 27.10
N VAL A 114 -17.49 1.33 26.65
CA VAL A 114 -17.51 1.94 25.33
C VAL A 114 -16.33 1.39 24.53
N TRP A 115 -16.60 1.06 23.29
CA TRP A 115 -15.58 0.72 22.30
C TRP A 115 -15.35 1.91 21.40
N LYS A 116 -14.11 2.16 21.03
CA LYS A 116 -13.67 3.32 20.26
C LYS A 116 -12.87 2.89 19.04
N ALA A 117 -13.08 3.53 17.90
CA ALA A 117 -12.27 3.38 16.70
C ALA A 117 -12.12 4.72 15.98
N ARG A 118 -11.04 4.84 15.22
CA ARG A 118 -10.86 5.85 14.19
C ARG A 118 -10.77 5.17 12.84
N ILE A 119 -11.44 5.71 11.86
CA ILE A 119 -11.24 5.40 10.47
C ILE A 119 -10.63 6.61 9.78
N GLU A 120 -9.65 6.36 8.90
CA GLU A 120 -9.00 7.36 8.06
C GLU A 120 -9.06 6.87 6.62
N TYR A 121 -9.66 7.66 5.74
CA TYR A 121 -9.85 7.35 4.34
C TYR A 121 -9.03 8.31 3.49
N ASP A 122 -8.05 7.79 2.73
CA ASP A 122 -7.29 8.57 1.76
C ASP A 122 -8.14 8.80 0.50
N VAL A 123 -8.42 10.06 0.20
CA VAL A 123 -9.22 10.43 -0.97
C VAL A 123 -8.46 10.33 -2.30
N GLY A 124 -7.21 9.95 -2.27
CA GLY A 124 -6.36 9.86 -3.46
C GLY A 124 -6.23 11.22 -4.16
N LEU A 125 -6.24 11.22 -5.50
CA LEU A 125 -6.25 12.45 -6.32
C LEU A 125 -7.67 12.95 -6.62
N GLN A 126 -8.70 12.37 -6.03
CA GLN A 126 -10.06 12.81 -6.25
C GLN A 126 -10.27 14.23 -5.74
N LYS A 127 -10.77 15.10 -6.61
CA LYS A 127 -11.19 16.45 -6.22
C LYS A 127 -12.59 16.39 -5.60
N LEU A 128 -12.62 16.37 -4.29
CA LEU A 128 -13.87 16.41 -3.55
C LEU A 128 -14.32 17.86 -3.31
N SER A 129 -15.62 18.04 -3.10
CA SER A 129 -16.17 19.34 -2.72
C SER A 129 -15.67 19.76 -1.34
N ASP A 130 -15.45 21.07 -1.13
CA ASP A 130 -15.01 21.61 0.17
C ASP A 130 -16.03 21.32 1.31
N SER A 131 -17.28 21.08 0.96
CA SER A 131 -18.32 20.66 1.90
C SER A 131 -19.17 19.59 1.24
N MET A 132 -19.37 18.46 1.93
CA MET A 132 -20.11 17.32 1.39
C MET A 132 -20.64 16.42 2.50
N GLN A 133 -21.55 15.53 2.12
CA GLN A 133 -21.93 14.36 2.91
C GLN A 133 -21.06 13.18 2.47
N VAL A 134 -20.50 12.46 3.42
CA VAL A 134 -19.71 11.27 3.20
C VAL A 134 -20.51 10.06 3.65
N PRO A 135 -20.97 9.22 2.73
CA PRO A 135 -21.65 7.98 3.10
C PRO A 135 -20.65 7.02 3.75
N LEU A 136 -20.99 6.54 4.94
CA LEU A 136 -20.29 5.50 5.66
C LEU A 136 -21.25 4.34 5.93
N VAL A 137 -20.89 3.15 5.48
CA VAL A 137 -21.65 1.92 5.74
C VAL A 137 -20.78 0.96 6.53
N ILE A 138 -21.28 0.49 7.66
CA ILE A 138 -20.65 -0.58 8.44
C ILE A 138 -21.52 -1.82 8.27
N SER A 139 -20.97 -2.88 7.70
CA SER A 139 -21.69 -4.10 7.31
C SER A 139 -21.50 -5.24 8.29
N GLU A 140 -20.42 -5.24 9.05
CA GLU A 140 -20.14 -6.20 10.11
C GLU A 140 -19.50 -5.49 11.30
N MET A 141 -19.87 -5.89 12.51
CA MET A 141 -19.32 -5.38 13.75
C MET A 141 -19.12 -6.50 14.76
N PHE A 142 -17.88 -6.69 15.21
CA PHE A 142 -17.53 -7.72 16.19
C PHE A 142 -17.96 -9.15 15.79
N GLY A 143 -17.98 -9.45 14.48
CA GLY A 143 -18.38 -10.73 13.92
C GLY A 143 -19.91 -10.91 13.84
N LEU A 144 -20.67 -9.84 13.92
CA LEU A 144 -22.12 -9.80 13.70
C LEU A 144 -22.42 -8.98 12.46
N ASP A 145 -23.07 -9.62 11.47
CA ASP A 145 -23.59 -8.92 10.30
C ASP A 145 -24.65 -7.91 10.71
N GLY A 146 -24.61 -6.72 10.11
CA GLY A 146 -25.54 -5.65 10.39
C GLY A 146 -25.54 -4.57 9.29
N ASN A 147 -26.22 -3.46 9.58
CA ASN A 147 -26.32 -2.37 8.62
C ASN A 147 -26.42 -1.02 9.33
N TRP A 148 -25.26 -0.45 9.66
CA TRP A 148 -25.15 0.89 10.25
C TRP A 148 -24.74 1.87 9.15
N GLN A 149 -25.66 2.76 8.76
CA GLN A 149 -25.45 3.72 7.68
C GLN A 149 -25.45 5.15 8.22
N PHE A 150 -24.49 5.94 7.75
CA PHE A 150 -24.31 7.32 8.14
C PHE A 150 -24.11 8.19 6.90
N GLU A 151 -24.62 9.43 6.96
CA GLU A 151 -24.30 10.51 6.04
C GLU A 151 -23.52 11.57 6.83
N VAL A 152 -22.20 11.48 6.80
CA VAL A 152 -21.32 12.28 7.66
C VAL A 152 -20.99 13.60 7.00
N PRO A 153 -21.46 14.76 7.52
CA PRO A 153 -21.11 16.05 6.96
C PRO A 153 -19.65 16.37 7.26
N VAL A 154 -18.87 16.67 6.23
CA VAL A 154 -17.49 17.12 6.36
C VAL A 154 -17.27 18.44 5.64
N LYS A 155 -16.35 19.23 6.17
CA LYS A 155 -15.89 20.47 5.54
C LYS A 155 -14.36 20.41 5.47
N ARG A 156 -13.83 20.74 4.28
CA ARG A 156 -12.39 20.80 4.05
C ARG A 156 -11.76 21.86 4.96
N LEU A 157 -10.74 21.46 5.69
CA LEU A 157 -9.88 22.39 6.42
C LEU A 157 -9.07 23.22 5.42
N GLN A 158 -8.64 24.40 5.86
CA GLN A 158 -7.80 25.25 5.02
C GLN A 158 -6.50 24.52 4.68
N ALA A 159 -6.16 24.51 3.40
CA ALA A 159 -4.93 23.97 2.87
C ALA A 159 -4.31 24.94 1.87
N ILE A 160 -2.99 24.88 1.72
CA ILE A 160 -2.22 25.62 0.71
C ILE A 160 -1.91 24.62 -0.39
N GLU A 161 -2.26 24.96 -1.63
CA GLU A 161 -1.89 24.18 -2.80
C GLU A 161 -0.81 24.93 -3.57
N GLN A 162 0.30 24.28 -3.84
CA GLN A 162 1.42 24.86 -4.58
C GLN A 162 1.79 23.94 -5.74
N THR A 163 1.80 24.50 -6.96
CA THR A 163 2.10 23.78 -8.20
C THR A 163 3.56 23.95 -8.56
N PHE A 164 4.27 22.86 -8.87
CA PHE A 164 5.68 22.85 -9.27
C PHE A 164 5.87 22.54 -10.75
N ASN A 165 5.34 21.41 -11.22
CA ASN A 165 5.54 20.85 -12.57
C ASN A 165 7.03 20.69 -12.93
N THR A 166 7.85 20.32 -11.95
CA THR A 166 9.29 20.13 -12.13
C THR A 166 9.59 18.69 -12.50
N THR A 167 10.21 18.46 -13.65
CA THR A 167 10.59 17.14 -14.13
C THR A 167 12.10 16.94 -14.03
N VAL A 168 12.50 15.81 -13.46
CA VAL A 168 13.88 15.33 -13.53
C VAL A 168 13.94 14.07 -14.38
N LYS A 169 14.93 14.03 -15.26
CA LYS A 169 15.15 12.91 -16.20
C LYS A 169 16.33 12.08 -15.75
N ASN A 170 16.13 10.77 -15.72
CA ASN A 170 17.15 9.79 -15.37
C ASN A 170 17.37 8.84 -16.56
N PRO A 171 18.16 9.26 -17.56
CA PRO A 171 18.28 8.53 -18.84
C PRO A 171 18.91 7.16 -18.68
N ASP A 172 19.76 6.94 -17.66
CA ASP A 172 20.42 5.65 -17.43
C ASP A 172 19.41 4.53 -17.12
N TYR A 173 18.23 4.90 -16.62
CA TYR A 173 17.13 3.98 -16.28
C TYR A 173 15.90 4.20 -17.16
N ALA A 174 15.94 5.20 -18.06
CA ALA A 174 14.78 5.66 -18.83
C ALA A 174 13.58 6.02 -17.95
N VAL A 175 13.83 6.67 -16.80
CA VAL A 175 12.82 7.07 -15.83
C VAL A 175 12.76 8.59 -15.73
N ASP A 176 11.57 9.15 -15.94
CA ASP A 176 11.28 10.57 -15.73
C ASP A 176 10.34 10.71 -14.53
N VAL A 177 10.69 11.54 -13.56
CA VAL A 177 9.85 11.85 -12.39
C VAL A 177 9.47 13.33 -12.42
N THR A 178 8.17 13.61 -12.34
CA THR A 178 7.64 14.96 -12.33
C THR A 178 6.90 15.23 -11.04
N LEU A 179 7.42 16.13 -10.21
CA LEU A 179 6.70 16.69 -9.07
C LEU A 179 5.64 17.67 -9.59
N LYS A 180 4.37 17.39 -9.33
CA LYS A 180 3.24 18.18 -9.86
C LYS A 180 2.78 19.26 -8.91
N GLN A 181 2.37 18.87 -7.72
CA GLN A 181 1.69 19.73 -6.77
C GLN A 181 1.98 19.27 -5.34
N MET A 182 2.01 20.20 -4.44
CA MET A 182 1.94 19.97 -3.00
C MET A 182 0.60 20.45 -2.47
N THR A 183 0.02 19.69 -1.55
CA THR A 183 -1.08 20.15 -0.70
C THR A 183 -0.59 20.13 0.74
N LYS A 184 -0.47 21.32 1.32
CA LYS A 184 -0.08 21.53 2.72
C LYS A 184 -1.33 21.85 3.52
N GLY A 185 -1.82 20.83 4.22
CA GLY A 185 -2.96 20.95 5.14
C GLY A 185 -2.54 21.45 6.51
N GLN A 186 -3.50 21.47 7.44
CA GLN A 186 -3.25 21.82 8.84
C GLN A 186 -2.68 20.65 9.65
N ALA A 187 -2.85 19.43 9.19
CA ALA A 187 -2.43 18.23 9.89
C ALA A 187 -1.50 17.31 9.07
N SER A 188 -1.45 17.51 7.75
CA SER A 188 -0.67 16.68 6.83
C SER A 188 -0.05 17.50 5.70
N THR A 189 0.88 16.88 4.97
CA THR A 189 1.37 17.39 3.69
C THR A 189 1.44 16.23 2.70
N THR A 190 1.00 16.47 1.47
CA THR A 190 1.11 15.50 0.38
C THR A 190 1.73 16.11 -0.86
N PHE A 191 2.36 15.25 -1.68
CA PHE A 191 2.90 15.60 -2.98
C PHE A 191 2.29 14.71 -4.06
N ASP A 192 1.73 15.32 -5.09
CA ASP A 192 1.30 14.61 -6.28
C ASP A 192 2.42 14.58 -7.30
N TYR A 193 2.70 13.42 -7.86
CA TYR A 193 3.76 13.24 -8.84
C TYR A 193 3.35 12.28 -9.96
N THR A 194 4.09 12.32 -11.05
CA THR A 194 4.03 11.30 -12.11
C THR A 194 5.41 10.71 -12.31
N ALA A 195 5.45 9.39 -12.55
CA ALA A 195 6.65 8.69 -12.97
C ALA A 195 6.39 7.99 -14.31
N VAL A 196 7.29 8.19 -15.28
CA VAL A 196 7.26 7.52 -16.59
C VAL A 196 8.44 6.60 -16.67
N TYR A 197 8.21 5.33 -17.04
CA TYR A 197 9.24 4.30 -17.09
C TYR A 197 8.93 3.19 -18.10
N PRO A 198 9.95 2.42 -18.53
CA PRO A 198 9.76 1.30 -19.44
C PRO A 198 8.84 0.23 -18.85
N LYS A 199 7.98 -0.35 -19.68
CA LYS A 199 7.00 -1.37 -19.27
C LYS A 199 7.61 -2.74 -18.98
N ALA A 200 8.89 -2.93 -19.28
CA ALA A 200 9.56 -4.23 -19.19
C ALA A 200 9.75 -4.75 -17.76
N TYR A 201 9.73 -3.85 -16.76
CA TYR A 201 9.98 -4.16 -15.34
C TYR A 201 8.87 -3.59 -14.47
N ASP A 202 8.75 -4.12 -13.25
CA ASP A 202 7.94 -3.50 -12.22
C ASP A 202 8.81 -2.51 -11.45
N TYR A 203 8.45 -1.24 -11.57
CA TYR A 203 9.14 -0.13 -10.93
C TYR A 203 8.35 0.36 -9.73
N GLN A 204 9.06 0.67 -8.66
CA GLN A 204 8.52 1.36 -7.50
C GLN A 204 9.38 2.60 -7.24
N ILE A 205 8.72 3.73 -7.02
CA ILE A 205 9.39 4.98 -6.67
C ILE A 205 9.11 5.27 -5.20
N GLY A 206 10.18 5.28 -4.42
CA GLY A 206 10.19 5.80 -3.05
C GLY A 206 10.76 7.20 -3.02
N PHE A 207 10.66 7.87 -1.87
CA PHE A 207 11.18 9.24 -1.71
C PHE A 207 11.81 9.42 -0.33
N SER A 208 12.89 10.23 -0.29
CA SER A 208 13.39 10.86 0.94
C SER A 208 13.32 12.37 0.78
N LEU A 209 12.96 13.08 1.83
CA LEU A 209 12.85 14.53 1.88
C LEU A 209 13.97 15.10 2.74
N PHE A 210 14.72 16.06 2.20
CA PHE A 210 15.80 16.77 2.89
C PHE A 210 15.50 18.26 2.98
N ASP A 211 15.86 18.88 4.10
CA ASP A 211 15.83 20.33 4.27
C ASP A 211 17.08 21.01 3.64
N ASP A 212 17.15 22.32 3.71
CA ASP A 212 18.23 23.15 3.16
C ASP A 212 19.59 22.92 3.87
N SER A 213 19.58 22.37 5.08
CA SER A 213 20.80 21.96 5.78
C SER A 213 21.33 20.59 5.34
N GLY A 214 20.59 19.88 4.48
CA GLY A 214 20.87 18.50 4.06
C GLY A 214 20.46 17.45 5.10
N LYS A 215 19.68 17.82 6.11
CA LYS A 215 19.12 16.89 7.07
C LYS A 215 17.92 16.18 6.47
N GLU A 216 17.88 14.86 6.57
CA GLU A 216 16.72 14.09 6.19
C GLU A 216 15.55 14.37 7.16
N VAL A 217 14.45 14.86 6.61
CA VAL A 217 13.25 15.24 7.34
C VAL A 217 12.29 14.06 7.41
N ILE A 218 12.16 13.35 6.29
CA ILE A 218 11.32 12.16 6.16
C ILE A 218 12.04 11.14 5.29
N HIS A 219 12.11 9.93 5.81
CA HIS A 219 12.47 8.74 5.06
C HIS A 219 11.22 7.94 4.80
N ASN A 220 10.75 7.97 3.56
CA ASN A 220 9.50 7.34 3.21
C ASN A 220 9.67 6.36 2.05
N TRP A 221 9.58 5.09 2.36
CA TRP A 221 9.45 4.03 1.39
C TRP A 221 8.01 3.92 0.89
N SER A 222 7.81 3.22 -0.19
CA SER A 222 6.59 3.02 -0.97
C SER A 222 5.26 2.84 -0.22
N GLU A 223 5.27 2.59 1.08
CA GLU A 223 4.06 2.32 1.89
C GLU A 223 3.13 3.52 2.05
N SER A 224 3.64 4.74 1.90
CA SER A 224 2.82 5.96 1.96
C SER A 224 2.58 6.59 0.59
N THR A 225 2.84 5.84 -0.47
CA THR A 225 2.59 6.28 -1.84
C THR A 225 1.36 5.57 -2.38
N ALA A 226 0.23 6.27 -2.43
CA ALA A 226 -0.96 5.75 -3.08
C ALA A 226 -0.80 5.85 -4.61
N LEU A 227 -0.82 4.71 -5.30
CA LEU A 227 -0.99 4.67 -6.75
C LEU A 227 -2.42 5.06 -7.08
N VAL A 228 -2.60 6.17 -7.75
CA VAL A 228 -3.94 6.70 -8.05
C VAL A 228 -4.42 6.29 -9.43
N SER A 229 -3.52 6.25 -10.40
CA SER A 229 -3.84 5.77 -11.75
C SER A 229 -2.57 5.39 -12.50
N HIS A 230 -2.74 4.52 -13.48
CA HIS A 230 -1.69 4.23 -14.45
C HIS A 230 -2.23 4.28 -15.88
N THR A 231 -1.37 4.69 -16.79
CA THR A 231 -1.62 4.59 -18.24
C THR A 231 -0.47 3.86 -18.90
N ASN A 232 -0.79 3.06 -19.90
CA ASN A 232 0.20 2.27 -20.62
C ASN A 232 0.18 2.63 -22.11
N THR A 233 1.37 2.82 -22.67
CA THR A 233 1.61 2.75 -24.11
C THR A 233 2.15 1.36 -24.49
N SER A 234 2.61 1.17 -25.73
CA SER A 234 3.26 -0.09 -26.14
C SER A 234 4.59 -0.34 -25.41
N SER A 235 5.32 0.70 -25.04
CA SER A 235 6.69 0.65 -24.50
C SER A 235 6.84 1.24 -23.10
N GLU A 236 5.93 2.13 -22.68
CA GLU A 236 6.05 2.90 -21.44
C GLU A 236 4.81 2.74 -20.56
N ARG A 237 5.03 2.87 -19.27
CA ARG A 237 4.00 3.04 -18.25
C ARG A 237 4.18 4.41 -17.60
N THR A 238 3.08 5.08 -17.35
CA THR A 238 3.02 6.32 -16.57
C THR A 238 2.17 6.07 -15.34
N ASP A 239 2.76 6.22 -14.17
CA ASP A 239 2.06 6.18 -12.91
C ASP A 239 1.82 7.61 -12.41
N THR A 240 0.61 7.86 -11.95
CA THR A 240 0.24 9.08 -11.24
C THR A 240 -0.07 8.71 -9.80
N SER A 241 0.66 9.30 -8.88
CA SER A 241 0.66 8.85 -7.49
C SER A 241 0.72 10.05 -6.54
N ARG A 242 0.33 9.80 -5.30
CA ARG A 242 0.41 10.73 -4.18
C ARG A 242 1.37 10.19 -3.12
N LEU A 243 2.35 10.99 -2.76
CA LEU A 243 3.21 10.78 -1.59
C LEU A 243 2.59 11.50 -0.40
N SER A 244 2.25 10.79 0.66
CA SER A 244 1.81 11.37 1.93
C SER A 244 3.00 11.46 2.90
N LEU A 245 3.16 12.60 3.55
CA LEU A 245 4.11 12.75 4.66
C LEU A 245 3.50 12.38 6.02
N GLY A 246 2.37 11.69 6.01
CA GLY A 246 1.64 11.34 7.22
C GLY A 246 1.21 12.60 7.99
N ASN A 247 1.47 12.63 9.28
CA ASN A 247 1.14 13.76 10.16
C ASN A 247 2.17 14.91 10.15
N TYR A 248 3.06 14.94 9.16
CA TYR A 248 4.06 16.00 9.05
C TYR A 248 3.55 17.16 8.20
N VAL A 249 3.46 18.34 8.81
CA VAL A 249 3.16 19.59 8.09
C VAL A 249 4.48 20.28 7.77
N ILE A 250 4.83 20.31 6.49
CA ILE A 250 6.11 20.88 6.04
C ILE A 250 6.18 22.41 6.33
N PRO A 251 7.20 22.91 7.03
CA PRO A 251 7.40 24.35 7.19
C PRO A 251 7.74 25.06 5.87
N SER A 252 7.60 26.39 5.84
CA SER A 252 8.13 27.19 4.73
C SER A 252 9.66 27.12 4.69
N GLY A 253 10.24 26.99 3.49
CA GLY A 253 11.68 26.84 3.33
C GLY A 253 12.06 26.12 2.03
N ALA A 254 13.37 25.95 1.84
CA ALA A 254 13.90 25.20 0.71
C ALA A 254 14.08 23.72 1.07
N TYR A 255 13.73 22.87 0.14
CA TYR A 255 13.76 21.41 0.31
C TYR A 255 14.25 20.71 -0.95
N THR A 256 14.67 19.47 -0.79
CA THR A 256 15.02 18.59 -1.91
C THR A 256 14.34 17.24 -1.73
N LEU A 257 13.54 16.84 -2.70
CA LEU A 257 12.94 15.54 -2.78
C LEU A 257 13.87 14.60 -3.55
N HIS A 258 14.29 13.50 -2.95
CA HIS A 258 15.15 12.49 -3.54
C HIS A 258 14.31 11.27 -3.94
N PRO A 259 13.97 11.13 -5.23
CA PRO A 259 13.31 9.91 -5.69
C PRO A 259 14.29 8.74 -5.65
N GLN A 260 13.80 7.60 -5.24
CA GLN A 260 14.54 6.34 -5.16
C GLN A 260 13.81 5.28 -5.97
N LEU A 261 14.52 4.65 -6.89
CA LEU A 261 13.98 3.67 -7.80
C LEU A 261 14.28 2.26 -7.30
N SER A 262 13.25 1.47 -7.08
CA SER A 262 13.35 0.03 -6.92
C SER A 262 12.84 -0.66 -8.19
N ILE A 263 13.62 -1.58 -8.75
CA ILE A 263 13.27 -2.31 -9.95
C ILE A 263 13.11 -3.78 -9.58
N THR A 264 11.90 -4.30 -9.72
CA THR A 264 11.61 -5.71 -9.54
C THR A 264 11.47 -6.36 -10.92
N PRO A 265 12.28 -7.35 -11.27
CA PRO A 265 12.06 -8.12 -12.49
C PRO A 265 10.69 -8.78 -12.41
N LYS A 266 10.00 -8.86 -13.54
CA LYS A 266 8.77 -9.64 -13.60
C LYS A 266 9.08 -11.09 -13.30
N THR A 267 8.20 -11.74 -12.54
CA THR A 267 8.26 -13.18 -12.35
C THR A 267 8.23 -13.88 -13.71
N THR A 268 9.23 -14.70 -13.96
CA THR A 268 9.35 -15.44 -15.21
C THR A 268 8.94 -16.88 -14.98
N PHE A 269 7.99 -17.35 -15.78
CA PHE A 269 7.57 -18.74 -15.82
C PHE A 269 8.30 -19.43 -16.98
N ILE A 270 9.22 -20.31 -16.66
CA ILE A 270 10.05 -21.01 -17.64
C ILE A 270 9.40 -22.36 -17.96
N PRO A 271 8.98 -22.63 -19.22
CA PRO A 271 8.55 -23.95 -19.61
C PRO A 271 9.66 -24.98 -19.36
N LEU A 272 9.31 -26.17 -18.88
CA LEU A 272 10.30 -27.22 -18.61
C LEU A 272 11.05 -27.72 -19.86
N THR A 273 10.55 -27.35 -21.05
CA THR A 273 11.15 -27.64 -22.37
C THR A 273 12.08 -26.52 -22.88
N THR A 274 12.30 -25.47 -22.07
CA THR A 274 13.12 -24.32 -22.48
C THR A 274 14.55 -24.74 -22.85
N SER A 275 15.11 -24.07 -23.86
CA SER A 275 16.52 -24.24 -24.23
C SER A 275 17.45 -23.80 -23.11
N LEU A 276 18.38 -24.66 -22.72
CA LEU A 276 19.31 -24.44 -21.63
C LEU A 276 20.74 -24.20 -22.14
N PRO A 277 21.60 -23.45 -21.43
CA PRO A 277 21.31 -22.76 -20.17
C PRO A 277 20.40 -21.54 -20.35
N TYR A 278 19.49 -21.31 -19.40
CA TYR A 278 18.62 -20.13 -19.36
C TYR A 278 19.09 -19.20 -18.23
N ALA A 279 19.39 -17.95 -18.56
CA ALA A 279 19.89 -16.97 -17.60
C ALA A 279 18.92 -15.84 -17.36
N GLU A 280 18.67 -15.54 -16.09
CA GLU A 280 17.98 -14.36 -15.62
C GLU A 280 18.97 -13.41 -14.97
N GLN A 281 18.93 -12.16 -15.38
CA GLN A 281 19.79 -11.12 -14.86
C GLN A 281 19.02 -9.81 -14.73
N ASN A 282 19.16 -9.16 -13.59
CA ASN A 282 18.68 -7.80 -13.44
C ASN A 282 19.60 -6.84 -14.19
N PRO A 283 19.08 -5.96 -15.05
CA PRO A 283 19.90 -5.01 -15.80
C PRO A 283 20.61 -3.97 -14.94
N THR A 284 20.09 -3.70 -13.73
CA THR A 284 20.61 -2.67 -12.83
C THR A 284 21.32 -3.24 -11.60
N HIS A 285 21.32 -4.57 -11.44
CA HIS A 285 21.89 -5.23 -10.30
C HIS A 285 22.77 -6.41 -10.74
N PRO A 286 23.94 -6.66 -10.11
CA PRO A 286 24.83 -7.75 -10.50
C PRO A 286 24.27 -9.15 -10.23
N LEU A 287 23.06 -9.24 -9.67
CA LEU A 287 22.41 -10.51 -9.39
C LEU A 287 22.12 -11.26 -10.69
N LYS A 288 22.56 -12.52 -10.76
CA LYS A 288 22.31 -13.42 -11.86
C LYS A 288 21.93 -14.79 -11.35
N MET A 289 20.96 -15.40 -12.01
CA MET A 289 20.58 -16.78 -11.82
C MET A 289 20.60 -17.49 -13.17
N THR A 290 21.18 -18.68 -13.24
CA THR A 290 21.26 -19.45 -14.48
C THR A 290 20.78 -20.86 -14.23
N THR A 291 19.68 -21.26 -14.89
CA THR A 291 19.22 -22.65 -14.95
C THR A 291 20.09 -23.39 -15.95
N GLN A 292 20.87 -24.34 -15.47
CA GLN A 292 21.85 -25.08 -16.25
C GLN A 292 21.27 -26.34 -16.90
N ASN A 293 20.40 -27.04 -16.14
CA ASN A 293 19.82 -28.29 -16.59
C ASN A 293 18.45 -28.53 -15.94
N ILE A 294 17.54 -29.10 -16.70
CA ILE A 294 16.24 -29.61 -16.23
C ILE A 294 16.15 -31.08 -16.65
N LYS A 295 15.97 -31.98 -15.68
CA LYS A 295 15.79 -33.41 -15.91
C LYS A 295 14.48 -33.86 -15.32
N ILE A 296 13.64 -34.47 -16.16
CA ILE A 296 12.36 -35.06 -15.77
C ILE A 296 12.55 -36.59 -15.65
N THR A 297 12.09 -37.17 -14.55
CA THR A 297 12.05 -38.59 -14.27
C THR A 297 10.62 -39.03 -14.04
N ASP A 298 10.38 -40.32 -13.72
CA ASP A 298 9.01 -40.86 -13.52
C ASP A 298 8.22 -40.19 -12.38
N SER A 299 8.91 -39.53 -11.44
CA SER A 299 8.27 -38.93 -10.24
C SER A 299 8.90 -37.60 -9.80
N GLN A 300 9.89 -37.09 -10.54
CA GLN A 300 10.61 -35.91 -10.12
C GLN A 300 10.99 -35.01 -11.29
N VAL A 301 10.98 -33.69 -11.02
CA VAL A 301 11.67 -32.69 -11.82
C VAL A 301 12.91 -32.22 -11.05
N ILE A 302 14.07 -32.35 -11.67
CA ILE A 302 15.37 -31.99 -11.09
C ILE A 302 15.94 -30.82 -11.88
N VAL A 303 16.21 -29.71 -11.19
CA VAL A 303 16.76 -28.49 -11.78
C VAL A 303 18.13 -28.20 -11.19
N ASP A 304 19.15 -28.16 -12.04
CA ASP A 304 20.48 -27.71 -11.66
C ASP A 304 20.63 -26.22 -12.04
N PHE A 305 21.03 -25.40 -11.09
CA PHE A 305 21.17 -23.96 -11.30
C PHE A 305 22.36 -23.38 -10.54
N GLU A 306 22.81 -22.22 -10.96
CA GLU A 306 23.84 -21.43 -10.28
C GLU A 306 23.30 -20.00 -10.00
N THR A 307 23.76 -19.38 -8.93
CA THR A 307 23.42 -17.99 -8.59
C THR A 307 24.54 -17.32 -7.79
N ASN A 308 24.80 -16.06 -8.10
CA ASN A 308 25.69 -15.22 -7.30
C ASN A 308 25.00 -14.54 -6.10
N ALA A 309 23.71 -14.79 -5.90
CA ALA A 309 22.94 -14.22 -4.78
C ALA A 309 23.56 -14.50 -3.40
N VAL A 310 24.22 -15.67 -3.23
CA VAL A 310 24.77 -16.11 -1.96
C VAL A 310 25.86 -15.17 -1.42
N GLU A 311 26.61 -14.46 -2.26
CA GLU A 311 27.61 -13.47 -1.81
C GLU A 311 26.99 -12.19 -1.27
N MET A 312 25.84 -11.82 -1.81
CA MET A 312 25.14 -10.59 -1.45
C MET A 312 24.31 -10.75 -0.18
N LEU A 313 24.01 -12.01 0.18
CA LEU A 313 23.08 -12.39 1.21
C LEU A 313 23.78 -13.06 2.39
N SER A 314 24.98 -12.58 2.78
CA SER A 314 25.75 -13.15 3.89
C SER A 314 24.96 -13.29 5.21
N ASN A 315 23.81 -12.63 5.33
CA ASN A 315 22.89 -12.72 6.46
C ASN A 315 21.54 -13.38 6.15
N ILE A 316 21.24 -13.65 4.87
CA ILE A 316 19.98 -14.31 4.46
C ILE A 316 20.34 -15.73 4.06
N LYS A 317 20.19 -16.65 5.01
CA LYS A 317 20.36 -18.08 4.82
C LYS A 317 19.54 -18.55 3.61
N LEU A 318 19.97 -19.63 2.96
CA LEU A 318 19.33 -20.50 1.93
C LEU A 318 17.84 -20.31 1.59
N ASP A 319 17.10 -19.53 2.36
CA ASP A 319 15.67 -19.25 2.14
C ASP A 319 15.40 -18.49 0.82
N ALA A 320 16.35 -17.66 0.40
CA ALA A 320 16.27 -16.99 -0.90
C ALA A 320 16.36 -17.96 -2.09
N VAL A 321 17.17 -19.02 -1.93
CA VAL A 321 17.28 -20.09 -2.93
C VAL A 321 16.09 -21.03 -2.91
N ARG A 322 15.29 -21.02 -1.82
CA ARG A 322 14.07 -21.82 -1.64
C ARG A 322 12.84 -21.21 -2.31
N SER A 323 12.95 -20.03 -2.88
CA SER A 323 11.83 -19.36 -3.60
C SER A 323 11.65 -19.84 -5.04
N MET A 324 12.23 -20.98 -5.40
CA MET A 324 11.96 -21.64 -6.67
C MET A 324 10.74 -22.57 -6.52
N PHE A 325 9.81 -22.50 -7.45
CA PHE A 325 8.58 -23.30 -7.43
C PHE A 325 8.31 -23.95 -8.78
N LEU A 326 7.65 -25.10 -8.77
CA LEU A 326 6.96 -25.63 -9.93
C LEU A 326 5.48 -25.29 -9.81
N ILE A 327 4.94 -24.68 -10.86
CA ILE A 327 3.56 -24.19 -10.91
C ILE A 327 2.86 -24.79 -12.12
N GLN A 328 1.66 -25.33 -11.93
CA GLN A 328 0.80 -25.79 -13.01
C GLN A 328 0.05 -24.60 -13.60
N GLY A 329 0.27 -24.34 -14.90
CA GLY A 329 -0.23 -23.16 -15.61
C GLY A 329 0.73 -21.98 -15.52
N ASN A 330 0.46 -20.90 -16.27
CA ASN A 330 1.27 -19.69 -16.32
C ASN A 330 0.74 -18.55 -15.45
N GLU A 331 -0.30 -18.79 -14.69
CA GLU A 331 -0.80 -17.91 -13.64
C GLU A 331 -0.91 -18.73 -12.35
N PRO A 332 -0.32 -18.28 -11.23
CA PRO A 332 -0.39 -19.02 -9.98
C PRO A 332 -1.84 -19.00 -9.47
N PRO A 333 -2.56 -20.13 -9.51
CA PRO A 333 -3.75 -20.26 -8.70
C PRO A 333 -3.30 -20.49 -7.26
N ASP A 334 -3.89 -19.80 -6.31
CA ASP A 334 -3.66 -19.95 -4.89
C ASP A 334 -3.49 -21.43 -4.48
N GLY A 335 -2.31 -21.77 -3.94
CA GLY A 335 -2.06 -23.03 -3.27
C GLY A 335 -1.61 -24.23 -4.13
N ARG A 336 -1.20 -24.06 -5.39
CA ARG A 336 -0.68 -25.14 -6.25
C ARG A 336 0.82 -25.09 -6.51
N GLU A 337 1.56 -24.42 -5.66
CA GLU A 337 3.02 -24.36 -5.74
C GLU A 337 3.63 -25.66 -5.20
N ILE A 338 4.47 -26.28 -5.99
CA ILE A 338 5.29 -27.42 -5.55
C ILE A 338 6.64 -26.88 -5.11
N LYS A 339 6.95 -27.02 -3.83
CA LYS A 339 8.22 -26.58 -3.25
C LYS A 339 9.33 -27.60 -3.51
N PRO A 340 10.55 -27.16 -3.80
CA PRO A 340 11.68 -28.07 -4.01
C PRO A 340 12.33 -28.48 -2.69
N HIS A 341 13.04 -29.61 -2.76
CA HIS A 341 14.14 -29.90 -1.86
C HIS A 341 15.44 -29.38 -2.49
N ILE A 342 16.10 -28.42 -1.84
CA ILE A 342 17.34 -27.80 -2.35
C ILE A 342 18.57 -28.42 -1.73
N THR A 343 19.54 -28.81 -2.56
CA THR A 343 20.86 -29.29 -2.15
C THR A 343 21.97 -28.46 -2.79
N VAL A 344 23.03 -28.22 -2.03
CA VAL A 344 24.26 -27.58 -2.54
C VAL A 344 25.07 -28.63 -3.28
N ARG A 345 25.39 -28.39 -4.55
CA ARG A 345 26.24 -29.28 -5.37
C ARG A 345 27.70 -28.88 -5.28
N ASP A 346 27.97 -27.60 -5.43
CA ASP A 346 29.33 -27.02 -5.28
C ASP A 346 29.17 -25.61 -4.67
N ALA A 347 29.59 -25.45 -3.43
CA ALA A 347 29.52 -24.18 -2.72
C ALA A 347 30.47 -23.12 -3.31
N ASN A 348 31.64 -23.54 -3.82
CA ASN A 348 32.63 -22.63 -4.40
C ASN A 348 32.17 -22.08 -5.75
N GLN A 349 31.50 -22.93 -6.56
CA GLN A 349 30.90 -22.53 -7.83
C GLN A 349 29.46 -22.06 -7.72
N LYS A 350 28.91 -22.00 -6.47
CA LYS A 350 27.54 -21.54 -6.20
C LYS A 350 26.48 -22.32 -6.99
N GLN A 351 26.70 -23.63 -7.09
CA GLN A 351 25.84 -24.55 -7.81
C GLN A 351 24.91 -25.27 -6.86
N PHE A 352 23.65 -25.34 -7.26
CA PHE A 352 22.55 -25.87 -6.46
C PHE A 352 21.74 -26.87 -7.29
N ARG A 353 21.00 -27.73 -6.59
CA ARG A 353 20.00 -28.61 -7.19
C ARG A 353 18.70 -28.46 -6.46
N ALA A 354 17.65 -28.15 -7.19
CA ALA A 354 16.26 -28.21 -6.75
C ALA A 354 15.64 -29.53 -7.22
N THR A 355 15.03 -30.29 -6.32
CA THR A 355 14.32 -31.51 -6.63
C THR A 355 12.86 -31.38 -6.22
N PHE A 356 11.97 -31.47 -7.18
CA PHE A 356 10.53 -31.43 -7.01
C PHE A 356 9.97 -32.84 -7.12
N THR A 357 9.21 -33.29 -6.13
CA THR A 357 8.55 -34.60 -6.16
C THR A 357 7.09 -34.41 -6.54
N LEU A 358 6.67 -35.10 -7.59
CA LEU A 358 5.33 -34.99 -8.15
C LEU A 358 4.56 -36.31 -7.97
N SER A 359 3.25 -36.21 -7.80
CA SER A 359 2.35 -37.35 -7.83
C SER A 359 2.18 -37.88 -9.25
N ALA A 360 1.65 -39.09 -9.40
CA ALA A 360 1.38 -39.69 -10.71
C ALA A 360 0.42 -38.82 -11.56
N SER A 361 -0.57 -38.20 -10.94
CA SER A 361 -1.50 -37.30 -11.62
C SER A 361 -0.82 -36.02 -12.12
N GLN A 362 0.11 -35.43 -11.33
CA GLN A 362 0.90 -34.28 -11.75
C GLN A 362 1.88 -34.63 -12.86
N MET A 363 2.51 -35.80 -12.80
CA MET A 363 3.38 -36.28 -13.88
C MET A 363 2.63 -36.50 -15.20
N ALA A 364 1.37 -36.92 -15.15
CA ALA A 364 0.55 -37.10 -16.35
C ALA A 364 0.24 -35.78 -17.09
N SER A 365 0.35 -34.64 -16.40
CA SER A 365 0.18 -33.29 -16.95
C SER A 365 1.47 -32.44 -16.91
N ILE A 366 2.64 -33.09 -16.98
CA ILE A 366 3.93 -32.41 -16.79
C ILE A 366 4.19 -31.27 -17.79
N ASP A 367 3.62 -31.35 -18.98
CA ASP A 367 3.75 -30.34 -20.03
C ASP A 367 3.01 -29.01 -19.66
N GLU A 368 2.13 -29.04 -18.66
CA GLU A 368 1.43 -27.86 -18.14
C GLU A 368 2.22 -27.16 -17.02
N PHE A 369 3.39 -27.70 -16.64
CA PHE A 369 4.17 -27.15 -15.54
C PHE A 369 5.24 -26.19 -16.05
N TYR A 370 5.41 -25.14 -15.26
CA TYR A 370 6.42 -24.10 -15.45
C TYR A 370 7.30 -24.00 -14.22
N LEU A 371 8.57 -23.67 -14.42
CA LEU A 371 9.49 -23.34 -13.35
C LEU A 371 9.41 -21.85 -13.08
N GLU A 372 9.02 -21.47 -11.88
CA GLU A 372 9.22 -20.14 -11.34
C GLU A 372 10.56 -20.13 -10.62
N THR A 373 11.47 -19.27 -11.03
CA THR A 373 12.85 -19.28 -10.52
C THR A 373 13.00 -18.58 -9.18
N GLY A 374 11.97 -17.86 -8.73
CA GLY A 374 12.03 -17.04 -7.51
C GLY A 374 13.05 -15.92 -7.58
N TYR A 375 13.57 -15.63 -8.76
CA TYR A 375 14.56 -14.58 -8.98
C TYR A 375 14.10 -13.22 -8.46
N SER A 376 12.83 -12.88 -8.62
CA SER A 376 12.20 -11.67 -8.08
C SER A 376 12.23 -11.60 -6.54
N ASN A 377 12.19 -12.76 -5.85
CA ASN A 377 12.19 -12.85 -4.40
C ASN A 377 13.58 -12.80 -3.77
N ILE A 378 14.64 -13.03 -4.57
CA ILE A 378 16.04 -13.02 -4.12
C ILE A 378 16.60 -11.59 -4.08
N MET A 379 15.93 -10.65 -4.73
CA MET A 379 16.42 -9.29 -4.84
C MET A 379 16.31 -8.54 -3.52
N THR A 380 17.46 -8.26 -2.93
CA THR A 380 17.54 -7.12 -2.03
C THR A 380 17.38 -5.87 -2.88
N ASN A 381 16.23 -5.24 -2.78
CA ASN A 381 15.99 -3.94 -3.42
C ASN A 381 16.89 -2.90 -2.75
N THR A 382 18.16 -2.79 -3.21
CA THR A 382 18.93 -1.60 -2.91
C THR A 382 18.38 -0.52 -3.82
N PRO A 383 17.70 0.48 -3.28
CA PRO A 383 17.14 1.54 -4.11
C PRO A 383 18.25 2.29 -4.83
N ILE A 384 17.94 2.71 -6.04
CA ILE A 384 18.80 3.52 -6.88
C ILE A 384 18.39 4.97 -6.69
N ASP A 385 19.31 5.80 -6.22
CA ASP A 385 19.06 7.22 -6.09
C ASP A 385 18.95 7.85 -7.49
N LEU A 386 17.80 8.48 -7.73
CA LEU A 386 17.57 9.27 -8.93
C LEU A 386 17.98 10.73 -8.70
N LYS A 387 17.96 11.52 -9.76
CA LYS A 387 18.26 12.96 -9.66
C LYS A 387 17.31 13.65 -8.69
N PRO A 388 17.83 14.44 -7.75
CA PRO A 388 17.00 15.16 -6.77
C PRO A 388 16.16 16.26 -7.41
N ILE A 389 15.02 16.56 -6.79
CA ILE A 389 14.07 17.60 -7.20
C ILE A 389 14.10 18.71 -6.14
N PRO A 390 14.78 19.83 -6.36
CA PRO A 390 14.73 20.97 -5.44
C PRO A 390 13.41 21.73 -5.60
N PHE A 391 12.86 22.22 -4.50
CA PHE A 391 11.67 23.07 -4.48
C PHE A 391 11.65 23.99 -3.25
N ILE A 392 10.78 25.00 -3.29
CA ILE A 392 10.58 25.95 -2.19
C ILE A 392 9.12 25.83 -1.75
N VAL A 393 8.91 25.79 -0.46
CA VAL A 393 7.58 25.85 0.19
C VAL A 393 7.36 27.27 0.66
N ASP A 394 6.29 27.90 0.20
CA ASP A 394 5.86 29.24 0.57
C ASP A 394 5.28 29.34 1.98
#